data_552a8eefee985692305418ddae6275ad
#
_entry.id   552a8eefee985692305418ddae6275ad
#
_cell.length_a   1.000
_cell.length_b   1.000
_cell.length_c   1.000
_cell.angle_alpha   90.00
_cell.angle_beta   90.00
_cell.angle_gamma   90.00
#
_symmetry.space_group_name_H-M   'P 1'
#
loop_
_entity.id
_entity.type
_entity.pdbx_description
1 polymer ?
#
loop_
_entity_poly.entity_id
_entity_poly.type
_entity_poly.pdbx_seq_one_letter_code
_entity_poly.pdbx_strand_id
1 'polypeptide(L)'
;MSRFQWIIVSFVLSLGLILGVALLRLDSLTPVQSAEEHEEGGENEEKHQHSAQGPHEGLLLEDAKMPFKLEVVSREKGKGKLELHFYALADGNKTLEPQQGQLQVIWKRLEKAYPLNFKIQEQSWIAQSLIDEPHSFELQAKLTFQGKTANFHWEKHENRLELTREQLRESNIGFARAGSRFLSDTLQLPGKIAVDQDRYVHLTPRISGLVTRVFRHLGENVSKGEVLAVIESRELGDLRLDYQQSTQRYAQARKRYEYERGFFSNTTLLIRGLQKGENIESLHQELLGLAIGTDRQNLLKAYSEWRLANQNYQREKTLLTQKVTSQAEYQQAEQIFLETRSAYQAVIEEAERSRRLQLLEREQEMRSLAPAADMARQKLQSLGLDTKGTSIRYELRSPINGTIISKHIAAGESLQAEADAFLIADLSQVWAEMMIPESQLESVRLGQRVEIISQTGKYSTGGIVSHLGATVDESSRTAESHAEVLNSQRIWKPGMFVTVQLQSNPYRVSLAVPAAAIQTLEGEDVVFVRDEEALQAVPVELGRRSQDWVEVREGLEAGMAYVSNNSFLLKAEIEKSTASHSH
;
A
#
# COMPACT_ATOMS: atom_id res chain seq x y z
N MET A 1 -45.13 -10.14 -19.02
CA MET A 1 -44.16 -11.23 -19.21
C MET A 1 -44.01 -11.47 -20.72
N SER A 2 -42.76 -11.46 -21.21
CA SER A 2 -42.46 -11.63 -22.64
C SER A 2 -42.61 -13.09 -23.06
N ARG A 3 -42.88 -13.33 -24.35
CA ARG A 3 -43.01 -14.70 -24.93
C ARG A 3 -41.78 -15.58 -24.62
N PHE A 4 -40.64 -14.98 -24.37
CA PHE A 4 -39.39 -15.65 -24.01
C PHE A 4 -39.38 -16.23 -22.58
N GLN A 5 -40.01 -15.58 -21.63
CA GLN A 5 -40.16 -16.08 -20.25
C GLN A 5 -41.08 -17.30 -20.15
N TRP A 6 -42.08 -17.41 -20.98
CA TRP A 6 -42.95 -18.57 -21.04
C TRP A 6 -42.24 -19.82 -21.60
N ILE A 7 -41.32 -19.65 -22.53
CA ILE A 7 -40.53 -20.77 -23.09
C ILE A 7 -39.58 -21.34 -22.01
N ILE A 8 -38.95 -20.49 -21.20
CA ILE A 8 -38.05 -20.92 -20.12
C ILE A 8 -38.83 -21.66 -19.03
N VAL A 9 -39.97 -21.16 -18.61
CA VAL A 9 -40.84 -21.82 -17.60
C VAL A 9 -41.33 -23.17 -18.09
N SER A 10 -41.70 -23.28 -19.36
CA SER A 10 -42.15 -24.55 -19.97
C SER A 10 -41.01 -25.58 -20.06
N PHE A 11 -39.78 -25.12 -20.35
CA PHE A 11 -38.60 -25.97 -20.41
C PHE A 11 -38.17 -26.51 -19.04
N VAL A 12 -38.23 -25.69 -17.99
CA VAL A 12 -37.90 -26.10 -16.60
C VAL A 12 -38.95 -27.08 -16.08
N LEU A 13 -40.23 -26.89 -16.37
CA LEU A 13 -41.30 -27.83 -15.98
C LEU A 13 -41.18 -29.19 -16.69
N SER A 14 -40.85 -29.19 -17.99
CA SER A 14 -40.62 -30.46 -18.71
C SER A 14 -39.38 -31.24 -18.24
N LEU A 15 -38.31 -30.53 -17.89
CA LEU A 15 -37.09 -31.13 -17.34
C LEU A 15 -37.33 -31.72 -15.94
N GLY A 16 -38.10 -31.03 -15.10
CA GLY A 16 -38.53 -31.54 -13.77
C GLY A 16 -39.41 -32.79 -13.86
N LEU A 17 -40.28 -32.88 -14.86
CA LEU A 17 -41.14 -34.04 -15.06
C LEU A 17 -40.36 -35.27 -15.56
N ILE A 18 -39.33 -35.07 -16.40
CA ILE A 18 -38.45 -36.15 -16.90
C ILE A 18 -37.58 -36.71 -15.75
N LEU A 19 -37.05 -35.80 -14.88
CA LEU A 19 -36.27 -36.23 -13.71
C LEU A 19 -37.12 -36.97 -12.68
N GLY A 20 -38.36 -36.59 -12.45
CA GLY A 20 -39.32 -37.25 -11.55
C GLY A 20 -39.71 -38.64 -12.02
N VAL A 21 -39.90 -38.86 -13.33
CA VAL A 21 -40.21 -40.20 -13.91
C VAL A 21 -38.96 -41.12 -13.89
N ALA A 22 -37.74 -40.53 -13.99
CA ALA A 22 -36.49 -41.31 -13.88
C ALA A 22 -36.26 -41.83 -12.45
N LEU A 23 -36.58 -41.02 -11.42
CA LEU A 23 -36.46 -41.39 -10.00
C LEU A 23 -37.51 -42.47 -9.59
N LEU A 24 -38.71 -42.45 -10.15
CA LEU A 24 -39.73 -43.44 -9.86
C LEU A 24 -39.50 -44.82 -10.51
N ARG A 25 -38.55 -44.95 -11.44
CA ARG A 25 -38.18 -46.25 -12.07
C ARG A 25 -37.01 -46.94 -11.38
N LEU A 26 -36.39 -46.33 -10.35
CA LEU A 26 -35.25 -46.94 -9.61
C LEU A 26 -35.67 -47.83 -8.44
N ASP A 27 -36.96 -47.92 -8.13
CA ASP A 27 -37.46 -48.65 -6.95
C ASP A 27 -37.98 -50.08 -7.26
N SER A 28 -37.62 -50.67 -8.38
CA SER A 28 -38.02 -52.05 -8.70
C SER A 28 -36.87 -52.91 -9.20
N LEU A 29 -35.94 -53.25 -8.30
CA LEU A 29 -35.09 -54.46 -8.47
C LEU A 29 -35.18 -55.31 -7.20
N THR A 30 -35.83 -56.42 -7.34
CA THR A 30 -36.06 -57.48 -6.37
C THR A 30 -34.77 -58.19 -5.95
N PRO A 31 -34.67 -58.74 -4.73
CA PRO A 31 -33.49 -59.42 -4.22
C PRO A 31 -33.35 -60.83 -4.84
N VAL A 32 -32.14 -61.13 -5.25
CA VAL A 32 -31.73 -62.52 -5.66
C VAL A 32 -31.34 -63.26 -4.39
N GLN A 33 -32.04 -64.41 -4.18
CA GLN A 33 -31.67 -65.43 -3.23
C GLN A 33 -30.34 -66.10 -3.64
N SER A 34 -29.36 -66.10 -2.72
CA SER A 34 -28.15 -66.91 -2.84
C SER A 34 -28.39 -68.33 -2.30
N ALA A 35 -28.11 -69.28 -3.12
CA ALA A 35 -28.03 -70.72 -2.74
C ALA A 35 -26.70 -70.94 -1.98
N GLU A 36 -26.82 -71.73 -0.94
CA GLU A 36 -25.70 -72.36 -0.21
C GLU A 36 -24.96 -73.36 -1.08
N GLU A 37 -23.63 -73.25 -1.13
CA GLU A 37 -22.75 -74.38 -1.38
C GLU A 37 -21.61 -74.36 -0.35
N HIS A 38 -21.57 -75.45 0.42
CA HIS A 38 -20.49 -75.78 1.33
C HIS A 38 -19.25 -76.21 0.52
N GLU A 39 -18.08 -75.61 0.85
CA GLU A 39 -16.80 -76.29 0.72
C GLU A 39 -15.96 -76.06 1.98
N GLU A 40 -15.59 -77.17 2.58
CA GLU A 40 -14.65 -77.33 3.69
C GLU A 40 -13.22 -76.98 3.23
N GLY A 41 -12.46 -76.39 4.10
CA GLY A 41 -11.02 -76.54 4.03
C GLY A 41 -10.18 -75.34 4.43
N GLY A 42 -9.57 -75.40 5.60
CA GLY A 42 -8.37 -74.67 5.90
C GLY A 42 -8.36 -73.92 7.21
N GLU A 43 -8.14 -74.63 8.29
CA GLU A 43 -7.71 -74.05 9.56
C GLU A 43 -6.40 -73.27 9.37
N ASN A 44 -6.45 -71.96 9.49
CA ASN A 44 -5.29 -71.11 9.88
C ASN A 44 -5.55 -70.59 11.29
N GLU A 45 -4.94 -71.26 12.25
CA GLU A 45 -4.84 -70.72 13.63
C GLU A 45 -4.14 -69.40 13.65
N GLU A 46 -4.92 -68.31 13.65
CA GLU A 46 -4.46 -67.02 14.12
C GLU A 46 -4.32 -67.07 15.65
N LYS A 47 -3.09 -66.99 16.14
CA LYS A 47 -2.77 -66.79 17.54
C LYS A 47 -3.30 -65.46 18.03
N HIS A 48 -4.59 -65.40 18.34
CA HIS A 48 -5.09 -64.39 19.27
C HIS A 48 -4.42 -64.67 20.63
N GLN A 49 -3.59 -63.72 21.12
CA GLN A 49 -3.20 -63.70 22.51
C GLN A 49 -4.48 -63.52 23.34
N HIS A 50 -5.08 -64.61 23.76
CA HIS A 50 -6.12 -64.61 24.77
C HIS A 50 -5.48 -64.08 26.06
N SER A 51 -5.66 -62.80 26.37
CA SER A 51 -5.42 -62.27 27.71
C SER A 51 -6.23 -63.13 28.69
N ALA A 52 -5.54 -63.75 29.64
CA ALA A 52 -6.18 -64.63 30.60
C ALA A 52 -7.32 -63.86 31.30
N GLN A 53 -8.56 -64.35 31.17
CA GLN A 53 -9.70 -63.80 31.90
C GLN A 53 -9.68 -64.30 33.34
N GLY A 54 -9.89 -63.36 34.27
CA GLY A 54 -10.02 -63.69 35.67
C GLY A 54 -11.45 -64.22 36.06
N PRO A 55 -11.65 -64.66 37.27
CA PRO A 55 -12.91 -65.21 37.73
C PRO A 55 -14.09 -64.21 37.74
N HIS A 56 -13.86 -62.92 37.58
CA HIS A 56 -14.88 -61.86 37.50
C HIS A 56 -15.05 -61.32 36.08
N GLU A 57 -14.57 -62.08 35.06
CA GLU A 57 -14.61 -61.74 33.63
C GLU A 57 -13.75 -60.49 33.27
N GLY A 58 -12.81 -60.15 34.15
CA GLY A 58 -11.89 -59.05 33.95
C GLY A 58 -10.55 -59.48 33.35
N LEU A 59 -9.73 -58.51 32.94
CA LEU A 59 -8.35 -58.70 32.51
C LEU A 59 -7.48 -59.11 33.68
N LEU A 60 -6.78 -60.27 33.57
CA LEU A 60 -5.89 -60.75 34.61
C LEU A 60 -4.44 -60.28 34.36
N LEU A 61 -3.93 -59.48 35.28
CA LEU A 61 -2.56 -58.99 35.26
C LEU A 61 -1.70 -59.81 36.22
N GLU A 62 -0.60 -60.37 35.72
CA GLU A 62 0.26 -61.27 36.47
C GLU A 62 1.68 -60.70 36.60
N ASP A 63 2.27 -60.83 37.80
CA ASP A 63 3.70 -60.61 38.02
C ASP A 63 4.30 -61.98 38.42
N ALA A 64 5.11 -62.58 37.52
CA ALA A 64 5.68 -63.92 37.69
C ALA A 64 6.48 -64.13 38.98
N LYS A 65 6.82 -63.07 39.71
CA LYS A 65 7.57 -63.09 40.97
C LYS A 65 6.70 -63.04 42.20
N MET A 66 5.39 -62.85 42.04
CA MET A 66 4.45 -62.62 43.14
C MET A 66 3.41 -63.71 43.23
N PRO A 67 3.00 -64.12 44.45
CA PRO A 67 1.99 -65.17 44.67
C PRO A 67 0.55 -64.63 44.55
N PHE A 68 0.36 -63.47 43.98
CA PHE A 68 -0.94 -62.88 43.75
C PHE A 68 -1.00 -62.13 42.45
N LYS A 69 -2.19 -62.05 41.87
CA LYS A 69 -2.51 -61.41 40.59
C LYS A 69 -3.50 -60.26 40.81
N LEU A 70 -3.58 -59.36 39.85
CA LEU A 70 -4.58 -58.28 39.85
C LEU A 70 -5.53 -58.46 38.65
N GLU A 71 -6.82 -58.61 38.94
CA GLU A 71 -7.84 -58.62 37.92
C GLU A 71 -8.48 -57.22 37.82
N VAL A 72 -8.59 -56.70 36.61
CA VAL A 72 -9.17 -55.38 36.32
C VAL A 72 -10.44 -55.60 35.51
N VAL A 73 -11.58 -55.26 36.11
CA VAL A 73 -12.90 -55.31 35.47
C VAL A 73 -13.33 -53.91 35.12
N SER A 74 -13.59 -53.66 33.85
CA SER A 74 -14.13 -52.41 33.37
C SER A 74 -15.64 -52.51 33.14
N ARG A 75 -16.43 -51.61 33.73
CA ARG A 75 -17.88 -51.57 33.57
C ARG A 75 -18.33 -50.21 33.08
N GLU A 76 -19.12 -50.18 32.01
CA GLU A 76 -19.76 -48.92 31.57
C GLU A 76 -20.80 -48.47 32.55
N LYS A 77 -20.75 -47.19 32.94
CA LYS A 77 -21.68 -46.56 33.87
C LYS A 77 -22.24 -45.27 33.28
N GLY A 78 -23.28 -45.40 32.49
CA GLY A 78 -23.85 -44.29 31.71
C GLY A 78 -23.13 -44.09 30.36
N LYS A 79 -23.59 -43.14 29.54
CA LYS A 79 -23.01 -42.93 28.24
C LYS A 79 -21.56 -42.44 28.33
N GLY A 80 -20.62 -43.21 27.82
CA GLY A 80 -19.23 -42.79 27.66
C GLY A 80 -18.40 -42.70 28.94
N LYS A 81 -18.76 -43.44 30.03
CA LYS A 81 -18.01 -43.45 31.29
C LYS A 81 -17.67 -44.86 31.73
N LEU A 82 -16.39 -45.09 32.03
CA LEU A 82 -15.87 -46.35 32.45
C LEU A 82 -15.58 -46.35 33.97
N GLU A 83 -16.15 -47.31 34.68
CA GLU A 83 -15.87 -47.59 36.10
C GLU A 83 -14.92 -48.80 36.20
N LEU A 84 -13.78 -48.64 36.87
CA LEU A 84 -12.80 -49.71 37.06
C LEU A 84 -12.95 -50.37 38.41
N HIS A 85 -13.04 -51.72 38.41
CA HIS A 85 -13.06 -52.57 39.60
C HIS A 85 -11.80 -53.43 39.61
N PHE A 86 -11.14 -53.49 40.76
CA PHE A 86 -9.89 -54.23 40.93
C PHE A 86 -10.06 -55.33 41.96
N TYR A 87 -9.67 -56.54 41.61
CA TYR A 87 -9.69 -57.70 42.48
C TYR A 87 -8.28 -58.27 42.65
N ALA A 88 -7.83 -58.45 43.88
CA ALA A 88 -6.60 -59.17 44.16
C ALA A 88 -6.89 -60.70 44.25
N LEU A 89 -6.14 -61.50 43.52
CA LEU A 89 -6.33 -62.95 43.46
C LEU A 89 -5.07 -63.68 43.96
N ALA A 90 -5.24 -64.71 44.78
CA ALA A 90 -4.17 -65.62 45.15
C ALA A 90 -3.97 -66.70 44.10
N ASP A 91 -2.90 -67.53 44.21
CA ASP A 91 -2.75 -68.72 43.43
C ASP A 91 -3.98 -69.61 43.49
N GLY A 92 -4.46 -70.06 42.29
CA GLY A 92 -5.73 -70.74 42.16
C GLY A 92 -6.94 -69.85 42.05
N ASN A 93 -6.77 -68.56 41.70
CA ASN A 93 -7.81 -67.58 41.43
C ASN A 93 -8.78 -67.31 42.59
N LYS A 94 -8.38 -67.51 43.84
CA LYS A 94 -9.17 -67.18 45.02
C LYS A 94 -9.04 -65.71 45.34
N THR A 95 -10.15 -64.96 45.38
CA THR A 95 -10.19 -63.54 45.71
C THR A 95 -9.67 -63.27 47.14
N LEU A 96 -8.80 -62.30 47.28
CA LEU A 96 -8.20 -61.84 48.54
C LEU A 96 -9.00 -60.67 49.09
N GLU A 97 -9.07 -60.58 50.44
CA GLU A 97 -9.79 -59.50 51.09
C GLU A 97 -9.09 -58.13 50.90
N PRO A 98 -9.73 -57.12 50.32
CA PRO A 98 -9.12 -55.83 50.04
C PRO A 98 -8.61 -55.09 51.27
N GLN A 99 -9.20 -55.34 52.43
CA GLN A 99 -8.82 -54.69 53.67
C GLN A 99 -7.42 -55.10 54.16
N GLN A 100 -6.90 -56.22 53.68
CA GLN A 100 -5.56 -56.77 54.03
C GLN A 100 -4.46 -56.31 53.09
N GLY A 101 -4.79 -55.51 52.09
CA GLY A 101 -3.88 -54.99 51.07
C GLY A 101 -3.99 -53.47 50.83
N GLN A 102 -3.01 -52.94 50.15
CA GLN A 102 -3.02 -51.52 49.67
C GLN A 102 -2.87 -51.51 48.16
N LEU A 103 -3.83 -50.87 47.49
CA LEU A 103 -3.78 -50.66 46.03
C LEU A 103 -3.59 -49.17 45.74
N GLN A 104 -2.58 -48.88 44.95
CA GLN A 104 -2.32 -47.54 44.36
C GLN A 104 -2.36 -47.67 42.88
N VAL A 105 -3.18 -46.88 42.18
CA VAL A 105 -3.30 -46.91 40.74
C VAL A 105 -3.22 -45.50 40.20
N ILE A 106 -2.44 -45.35 39.17
CA ILE A 106 -2.34 -44.11 38.40
C ILE A 106 -2.72 -44.50 36.96
N TRP A 107 -3.69 -43.79 36.43
CA TRP A 107 -3.96 -43.90 34.99
C TRP A 107 -3.43 -42.66 34.27
N LYS A 108 -2.91 -42.84 33.08
CA LYS A 108 -2.33 -41.81 32.28
C LYS A 108 -3.03 -41.72 30.94
N ARG A 109 -3.31 -40.47 30.53
CA ARG A 109 -3.76 -40.19 29.17
C ARG A 109 -2.93 -39.02 28.65
N LEU A 110 -2.29 -39.19 27.51
CA LEU A 110 -1.24 -38.31 27.05
C LEU A 110 -0.15 -38.19 28.13
N GLU A 111 0.41 -37.04 28.38
CA GLU A 111 1.41 -36.85 29.45
C GLU A 111 0.81 -36.58 30.85
N LYS A 112 -0.53 -36.58 30.97
CA LYS A 112 -1.23 -36.29 32.25
C LYS A 112 -1.49 -37.55 33.05
N ALA A 113 -1.07 -37.56 34.30
CA ALA A 113 -1.22 -38.69 35.20
C ALA A 113 -2.28 -38.36 36.27
N TYR A 114 -3.21 -39.27 36.47
CA TYR A 114 -4.33 -39.12 37.36
C TYR A 114 -4.34 -40.24 38.41
N PRO A 115 -4.19 -39.95 39.72
CA PRO A 115 -4.31 -40.99 40.74
C PRO A 115 -5.78 -41.40 40.92
N LEU A 116 -6.03 -42.71 41.04
CA LEU A 116 -7.35 -43.27 41.34
C LEU A 116 -7.57 -43.40 42.84
N ASN A 117 -8.65 -42.83 43.35
CA ASN A 117 -9.11 -43.08 44.69
C ASN A 117 -10.13 -44.21 44.69
N PHE A 118 -10.10 -45.07 45.70
CA PHE A 118 -10.90 -46.26 45.78
C PHE A 118 -11.90 -46.28 46.95
N LYS A 119 -13.01 -46.89 46.70
CA LYS A 119 -13.96 -47.34 47.69
C LYS A 119 -13.92 -48.87 47.75
N ILE A 120 -13.77 -49.45 48.91
CA ILE A 120 -13.84 -50.91 49.09
C ILE A 120 -15.31 -51.27 49.20
N GLN A 121 -15.75 -52.19 48.35
CA GLN A 121 -17.08 -52.74 48.38
C GLN A 121 -16.97 -54.24 48.09
N GLU A 122 -17.55 -55.06 49.00
CA GLU A 122 -17.43 -56.52 48.97
C GLU A 122 -15.96 -56.96 48.93
N GLN A 123 -15.51 -57.59 47.86
CA GLN A 123 -14.14 -58.10 47.69
C GLN A 123 -13.35 -57.32 46.66
N SER A 124 -13.69 -56.08 46.40
CA SER A 124 -13.05 -55.28 45.36
C SER A 124 -12.73 -53.84 45.77
N TRP A 125 -11.70 -53.21 45.12
CA TRP A 125 -11.49 -51.79 45.09
C TRP A 125 -12.24 -51.23 43.89
N ILE A 126 -13.18 -50.34 44.10
CA ILE A 126 -13.93 -49.64 43.04
C ILE A 126 -13.39 -48.23 42.91
N ALA A 127 -12.97 -47.83 41.70
CA ALA A 127 -12.54 -46.47 41.43
C ALA A 127 -13.69 -45.48 41.66
N GLN A 128 -13.43 -44.42 42.42
CA GLN A 128 -14.43 -43.37 42.68
C GLN A 128 -14.54 -42.38 41.52
N SER A 129 -13.47 -42.25 40.72
CA SER A 129 -13.44 -41.43 39.50
C SER A 129 -13.76 -42.32 38.31
N LEU A 130 -14.71 -41.88 37.50
CA LEU A 130 -15.02 -42.50 36.20
C LEU A 130 -14.05 -41.99 35.15
N ILE A 131 -13.69 -42.85 34.20
CA ILE A 131 -12.88 -42.46 33.06
C ILE A 131 -13.82 -42.12 31.92
N ASP A 132 -13.73 -40.91 31.39
CA ASP A 132 -14.53 -40.42 30.26
C ASP A 132 -13.93 -40.94 28.92
N GLU A 133 -14.75 -41.11 27.90
CA GLU A 133 -14.29 -41.45 26.54
C GLU A 133 -13.28 -40.39 26.00
N PRO A 134 -12.32 -40.82 25.12
CA PRO A 134 -12.04 -42.19 24.68
C PRO A 134 -11.31 -43.01 25.75
N HIS A 135 -11.64 -44.28 25.85
CA HIS A 135 -11.04 -45.17 26.84
C HIS A 135 -9.65 -45.72 26.43
N SER A 136 -8.83 -44.91 25.78
CA SER A 136 -7.44 -45.18 25.50
C SER A 136 -6.55 -44.57 26.58
N PHE A 137 -5.97 -45.40 27.43
CA PHE A 137 -5.15 -44.98 28.54
C PHE A 137 -4.16 -46.05 29.00
N GLU A 138 -3.06 -45.62 29.61
CA GLU A 138 -2.11 -46.46 30.33
C GLU A 138 -2.47 -46.51 31.80
N LEU A 139 -2.44 -47.71 32.40
CA LEU A 139 -2.73 -47.92 33.80
C LEU A 139 -1.52 -48.56 34.49
N GLN A 140 -1.03 -47.90 35.54
CA GLN A 140 0.05 -48.38 36.40
C GLN A 140 -0.53 -48.66 37.78
N ALA A 141 -0.55 -49.93 38.21
CA ALA A 141 -1.07 -50.35 39.46
C ALA A 141 0.04 -50.94 40.36
N LYS A 142 0.07 -50.50 41.61
CA LYS A 142 0.96 -51.03 42.65
C LYS A 142 0.11 -51.65 43.75
N LEU A 143 0.16 -52.96 43.86
CA LEU A 143 -0.55 -53.72 44.86
C LEU A 143 0.43 -54.24 45.94
N THR A 144 0.19 -53.87 47.19
CA THR A 144 0.94 -54.38 48.34
C THR A 144 0.02 -55.27 49.19
N PHE A 145 0.42 -56.53 49.39
CA PHE A 145 -0.32 -57.51 50.15
C PHE A 145 0.63 -58.30 51.06
N GLN A 146 0.34 -58.41 52.35
CA GLN A 146 1.20 -59.10 53.36
C GLN A 146 2.69 -58.72 53.29
N GLY A 147 2.99 -57.43 53.05
CA GLY A 147 4.37 -56.93 52.98
C GLY A 147 5.08 -57.18 51.65
N LYS A 148 4.46 -57.84 50.71
CA LYS A 148 4.96 -58.01 49.33
C LYS A 148 4.30 -57.05 48.38
N THR A 149 5.05 -56.45 47.43
CA THR A 149 4.56 -55.49 46.49
C THR A 149 4.77 -55.96 45.05
N ALA A 150 3.67 -55.95 44.27
CA ALA A 150 3.67 -56.22 42.84
C ALA A 150 3.34 -54.93 42.08
N ASN A 151 3.95 -54.75 40.89
CA ASN A 151 3.62 -53.67 39.98
C ASN A 151 3.00 -54.27 38.72
N PHE A 152 1.89 -53.71 38.32
CA PHE A 152 1.16 -54.14 37.16
C PHE A 152 1.07 -52.95 36.17
N HIS A 153 1.13 -53.27 34.90
CA HIS A 153 1.01 -52.32 33.81
C HIS A 153 -0.04 -52.84 32.82
N TRP A 154 -0.90 -51.97 32.36
CA TRP A 154 -1.92 -52.27 31.37
C TRP A 154 -2.18 -51.08 30.50
N GLU A 155 -2.25 -51.32 29.20
CA GLU A 155 -2.64 -50.32 28.22
C GLU A 155 -3.96 -50.75 27.57
N LYS A 156 -4.92 -49.86 27.55
CA LYS A 156 -6.16 -50.03 26.82
C LYS A 156 -6.15 -49.06 25.64
N HIS A 157 -6.30 -49.61 24.44
CA HIS A 157 -6.40 -48.84 23.21
C HIS A 157 -7.77 -49.08 22.60
N GLU A 158 -8.55 -48.04 22.46
CA GLU A 158 -9.77 -48.02 21.66
C GLU A 158 -9.47 -47.43 20.30
N ASN A 159 -10.29 -47.72 19.30
CA ASN A 159 -10.18 -47.15 17.94
C ASN A 159 -8.93 -47.57 17.17
N ARG A 160 -8.58 -48.85 17.27
CA ARG A 160 -7.52 -49.51 16.46
C ARG A 160 -8.13 -50.17 15.23
N LEU A 161 -7.61 -49.88 14.05
CA LEU A 161 -8.02 -50.43 12.77
C LEU A 161 -6.91 -51.31 12.18
N GLU A 162 -7.23 -52.55 11.89
CA GLU A 162 -6.35 -53.44 11.12
C GLU A 162 -6.80 -53.43 9.66
N LEU A 163 -6.02 -52.76 8.82
CA LEU A 163 -6.28 -52.68 7.38
C LEU A 163 -5.18 -53.34 6.61
N THR A 164 -5.57 -54.18 5.65
CA THR A 164 -4.62 -54.81 4.73
C THR A 164 -3.93 -53.78 3.85
N ARG A 165 -2.74 -54.15 3.34
CA ARG A 165 -1.99 -53.27 2.42
C ARG A 165 -2.78 -52.94 1.15
N GLU A 166 -3.68 -53.78 0.74
CA GLU A 166 -4.54 -53.60 -0.43
C GLU A 166 -5.63 -52.57 -0.14
N GLN A 167 -6.31 -52.68 1.00
CA GLN A 167 -7.30 -51.70 1.47
C GLN A 167 -6.70 -50.31 1.67
N LEU A 168 -5.48 -50.21 2.21
CA LEU A 168 -4.76 -48.93 2.35
C LEU A 168 -4.44 -48.26 1.00
N ARG A 169 -4.14 -49.06 -0.03
CA ARG A 169 -3.89 -48.58 -1.39
C ARG A 169 -5.18 -48.12 -2.09
N GLU A 170 -6.22 -48.93 -2.00
CA GLU A 170 -7.52 -48.61 -2.60
C GLU A 170 -8.13 -47.35 -2.00
N SER A 171 -7.97 -47.15 -0.69
CA SER A 171 -8.43 -45.95 0.02
C SER A 171 -7.51 -44.73 -0.19
N ASN A 172 -6.42 -44.85 -0.95
CA ASN A 172 -5.44 -43.82 -1.22
C ASN A 172 -4.96 -43.09 0.05
N ILE A 173 -4.73 -43.85 1.12
CA ILE A 173 -4.27 -43.34 2.40
C ILE A 173 -2.78 -43.04 2.29
N GLY A 174 -2.42 -41.75 2.52
CA GLY A 174 -1.03 -41.28 2.51
C GLY A 174 -0.45 -41.20 3.90
N PHE A 175 0.82 -41.60 4.01
CA PHE A 175 1.57 -41.52 5.26
C PHE A 175 2.64 -40.45 5.19
N ALA A 176 2.85 -39.77 6.31
CA ALA A 176 3.95 -38.84 6.51
C ALA A 176 4.61 -39.08 7.87
N ARG A 177 5.81 -38.53 8.08
CA ARG A 177 6.48 -38.55 9.38
C ARG A 177 6.30 -37.24 10.09
N ALA A 178 5.94 -37.30 11.37
CA ALA A 178 5.81 -36.15 12.22
C ALA A 178 7.16 -35.46 12.46
N GLY A 179 7.22 -34.14 12.36
CA GLY A 179 8.47 -33.42 12.53
C GLY A 179 8.30 -31.92 12.63
N SER A 180 9.41 -31.25 12.91
CA SER A 180 9.44 -29.80 13.04
C SER A 180 9.19 -29.11 11.70
N ARG A 181 8.44 -28.00 11.75
CA ARG A 181 8.09 -27.23 10.57
C ARG A 181 8.10 -25.74 10.86
N PHE A 182 8.35 -24.93 9.83
CA PHE A 182 8.07 -23.50 9.88
C PHE A 182 6.64 -23.28 9.43
N LEU A 183 5.86 -22.62 10.28
CA LEU A 183 4.50 -22.17 10.00
C LEU A 183 4.52 -20.67 9.85
N SER A 184 3.64 -20.14 9.00
CA SER A 184 3.40 -18.71 8.86
C SER A 184 1.89 -18.48 8.88
N ASP A 185 1.45 -17.54 9.67
CA ASP A 185 0.06 -17.13 9.68
C ASP A 185 -0.18 -16.18 8.52
N THR A 186 -1.28 -16.36 7.83
CA THR A 186 -1.71 -15.43 6.79
C THR A 186 -2.71 -14.47 7.38
N LEU A 187 -2.32 -13.20 7.50
CA LEU A 187 -3.20 -12.12 7.88
C LEU A 187 -3.95 -11.63 6.65
N GLN A 188 -5.27 -11.63 6.69
CA GLN A 188 -6.13 -11.12 5.64
C GLN A 188 -6.79 -9.83 6.11
N LEU A 189 -6.49 -8.74 5.43
CA LEU A 189 -7.01 -7.41 5.74
C LEU A 189 -7.94 -6.95 4.62
N PRO A 190 -9.10 -6.40 4.95
CA PRO A 190 -9.92 -5.72 3.96
C PRO A 190 -9.22 -4.45 3.50
N GLY A 191 -9.28 -4.18 2.22
CA GLY A 191 -8.67 -3.00 1.64
C GLY A 191 -9.45 -2.48 0.45
N LYS A 192 -8.99 -1.34 -0.05
CA LYS A 192 -9.55 -0.64 -1.20
C LYS A 192 -8.40 -0.07 -2.03
N ILE A 193 -8.54 -0.16 -3.35
CA ILE A 193 -7.59 0.53 -4.24
C ILE A 193 -7.85 2.03 -4.21
N ALA A 194 -6.82 2.79 -3.95
CA ALA A 194 -6.83 4.25 -3.95
C ALA A 194 -5.81 4.81 -4.94
N VAL A 195 -5.97 6.08 -5.24
CA VAL A 195 -4.99 6.83 -6.03
C VAL A 195 -3.80 7.14 -5.15
N ASP A 196 -2.60 6.99 -5.69
CA ASP A 196 -1.39 7.46 -5.04
C ASP A 196 -1.42 8.99 -4.93
N GLN A 197 -1.41 9.51 -3.70
CA GLN A 197 -1.55 10.94 -3.42
C GLN A 197 -0.38 11.78 -3.97
N ASP A 198 0.77 11.18 -4.20
CA ASP A 198 1.92 11.86 -4.79
C ASP A 198 1.85 11.90 -6.34
N ARG A 199 0.87 11.23 -6.94
CA ARG A 199 0.73 11.05 -8.38
C ARG A 199 -0.56 11.61 -8.97
N TYR A 200 -1.26 12.46 -8.27
CA TYR A 200 -2.39 13.17 -8.84
C TYR A 200 -2.25 14.67 -8.69
N VAL A 201 -2.97 15.40 -9.51
CA VAL A 201 -2.98 16.87 -9.51
C VAL A 201 -4.40 17.38 -9.70
N HIS A 202 -4.80 18.29 -8.81
CA HIS A 202 -5.97 19.14 -9.03
C HIS A 202 -5.61 20.22 -10.04
N LEU A 203 -6.26 20.20 -11.18
CA LEU A 203 -6.09 21.22 -12.20
C LEU A 203 -7.14 22.30 -12.00
N THR A 204 -6.68 23.45 -11.50
CA THR A 204 -7.50 24.64 -11.24
C THR A 204 -7.11 25.76 -12.21
N PRO A 205 -8.03 26.58 -12.71
CA PRO A 205 -7.71 27.77 -13.47
C PRO A 205 -7.12 28.83 -12.54
N ARG A 206 -6.15 29.59 -13.01
CA ARG A 206 -5.52 30.69 -12.25
C ARG A 206 -6.29 32.01 -12.37
N ILE A 207 -7.25 32.06 -13.29
CA ILE A 207 -8.09 33.22 -13.58
C ILE A 207 -9.52 32.78 -13.80
N SER A 208 -10.47 33.63 -13.45
CA SER A 208 -11.89 33.37 -13.68
C SER A 208 -12.29 33.57 -15.14
N GLY A 209 -13.28 32.84 -15.61
CA GLY A 209 -13.80 33.01 -16.97
C GLY A 209 -14.90 32.05 -17.37
N LEU A 210 -15.38 32.19 -18.60
CA LEU A 210 -16.39 31.33 -19.21
C LEU A 210 -15.72 30.15 -19.94
N VAL A 211 -16.09 28.95 -19.61
CA VAL A 211 -15.63 27.74 -20.32
C VAL A 211 -16.28 27.70 -21.70
N THR A 212 -15.51 27.92 -22.76
CA THR A 212 -16.03 27.92 -24.14
C THR A 212 -15.98 26.55 -24.78
N ARG A 213 -15.02 25.74 -24.43
CA ARG A 213 -14.85 24.38 -24.98
C ARG A 213 -14.15 23.47 -23.99
N VAL A 214 -14.63 22.21 -23.90
CA VAL A 214 -14.00 21.10 -23.18
C VAL A 214 -13.63 20.04 -24.20
N PHE A 215 -12.37 19.61 -24.24
CA PHE A 215 -11.84 18.66 -25.23
C PHE A 215 -11.69 17.26 -24.65
N ARG A 216 -11.64 17.12 -23.34
CA ARG A 216 -11.38 15.85 -22.67
C ARG A 216 -12.47 15.53 -21.65
N HIS A 217 -12.76 14.23 -21.51
CA HIS A 217 -13.85 13.71 -20.68
C HIS A 217 -13.30 12.81 -19.55
N LEU A 218 -14.20 12.47 -18.63
CA LEU A 218 -13.91 11.56 -17.54
C LEU A 218 -13.42 10.19 -18.08
N GLY A 219 -12.34 9.66 -17.52
CA GLY A 219 -11.75 8.38 -17.89
C GLY A 219 -10.79 8.42 -19.08
N GLU A 220 -10.65 9.55 -19.77
CA GLU A 220 -9.69 9.68 -20.87
C GLU A 220 -8.26 9.89 -20.38
N ASN A 221 -7.31 9.33 -21.14
CA ASN A 221 -5.88 9.55 -20.91
C ASN A 221 -5.45 10.87 -21.54
N VAL A 222 -4.59 11.59 -20.84
CA VAL A 222 -4.04 12.88 -21.25
C VAL A 222 -2.54 12.90 -21.12
N SER A 223 -1.88 13.67 -21.99
CA SER A 223 -0.45 13.89 -21.96
C SER A 223 -0.11 15.23 -21.31
N LYS A 224 1.07 15.34 -20.70
CA LYS A 224 1.57 16.61 -20.16
C LYS A 224 1.60 17.69 -21.24
N GLY A 225 1.01 18.86 -20.94
CA GLY A 225 0.89 20.00 -21.86
C GLY A 225 -0.31 19.93 -22.80
N GLU A 226 -1.08 18.86 -22.80
CA GLU A 226 -2.28 18.71 -23.62
C GLU A 226 -3.39 19.66 -23.17
N VAL A 227 -4.08 20.29 -24.14
CA VAL A 227 -5.19 21.21 -23.86
C VAL A 227 -6.44 20.43 -23.49
N LEU A 228 -6.99 20.67 -22.31
CA LEU A 228 -8.19 20.00 -21.81
C LEU A 228 -9.44 20.84 -21.98
N ALA A 229 -9.29 22.17 -21.79
CA ALA A 229 -10.37 23.12 -21.95
C ALA A 229 -9.85 24.48 -22.39
N VAL A 230 -10.73 25.29 -22.94
CA VAL A 230 -10.50 26.72 -23.26
C VAL A 230 -11.50 27.55 -22.48
N ILE A 231 -10.95 28.56 -21.79
CA ILE A 231 -11.69 29.51 -20.97
C ILE A 231 -11.53 30.90 -21.59
N GLU A 232 -12.60 31.66 -21.74
CA GLU A 232 -12.57 33.08 -22.08
C GLU A 232 -12.64 33.91 -20.81
N SER A 233 -11.58 34.70 -20.54
CA SER A 233 -11.45 35.49 -19.34
C SER A 233 -11.36 36.97 -19.68
N ARG A 234 -12.27 37.77 -19.15
CA ARG A 234 -12.20 39.25 -19.21
C ARG A 234 -10.99 39.77 -18.42
N GLU A 235 -10.74 39.16 -17.28
CA GLU A 235 -9.58 39.48 -16.44
C GLU A 235 -8.25 39.37 -17.21
N LEU A 236 -8.09 38.26 -18.01
CA LEU A 236 -6.94 38.11 -18.91
C LEU A 236 -6.87 39.25 -19.93
N GLY A 237 -8.01 39.68 -20.48
CA GLY A 237 -8.09 40.79 -21.39
C GLY A 237 -7.60 42.10 -20.76
N ASP A 238 -8.04 42.40 -19.57
CA ASP A 238 -7.65 43.57 -18.81
C ASP A 238 -6.16 43.57 -18.44
N LEU A 239 -5.64 42.43 -17.97
CA LEU A 239 -4.21 42.28 -17.66
C LEU A 239 -3.33 42.44 -18.90
N ARG A 240 -3.72 41.94 -20.04
CA ARG A 240 -2.99 42.08 -21.31
C ARG A 240 -3.04 43.54 -21.82
N LEU A 241 -4.18 44.18 -21.70
CA LEU A 241 -4.34 45.59 -22.07
C LEU A 241 -3.47 46.48 -21.21
N ASP A 242 -3.48 46.28 -19.90
CA ASP A 242 -2.61 47.01 -18.94
C ASP A 242 -1.12 46.83 -19.28
N TYR A 243 -0.70 45.61 -19.52
CA TYR A 243 0.68 45.29 -19.94
C TYR A 243 1.03 45.99 -21.26
N GLN A 244 0.18 45.93 -22.26
CA GLN A 244 0.40 46.57 -23.56
C GLN A 244 0.51 48.10 -23.41
N GLN A 245 -0.40 48.75 -22.67
CA GLN A 245 -0.42 50.18 -22.46
C GLN A 245 0.83 50.63 -21.68
N SER A 246 1.15 49.95 -20.57
CA SER A 246 2.31 50.28 -19.73
C SER A 246 3.61 50.13 -20.52
N THR A 247 3.77 49.06 -21.26
CA THR A 247 4.95 48.80 -22.10
C THR A 247 5.07 49.85 -23.23
N GLN A 248 3.94 50.22 -23.84
CA GLN A 248 3.94 51.25 -24.90
C GLN A 248 4.34 52.64 -24.35
N ARG A 249 3.80 53.00 -23.18
CA ARG A 249 4.16 54.29 -22.52
C ARG A 249 5.66 54.33 -22.18
N TYR A 250 6.16 53.26 -21.58
CA TYR A 250 7.60 53.14 -21.29
C TYR A 250 8.46 53.18 -22.56
N ALA A 251 8.10 52.48 -23.59
CA ALA A 251 8.84 52.47 -24.86
C ALA A 251 8.86 53.87 -25.54
N GLN A 252 7.75 54.64 -25.44
CA GLN A 252 7.70 56.02 -25.94
C GLN A 252 8.60 56.94 -25.12
N ALA A 253 8.53 56.87 -23.79
CA ALA A 253 9.40 57.64 -22.92
C ALA A 253 10.88 57.32 -23.12
N ARG A 254 11.21 56.04 -23.28
CA ARG A 254 12.57 55.59 -23.60
C ARG A 254 13.08 56.17 -24.92
N LYS A 255 12.27 56.18 -25.98
CA LYS A 255 12.64 56.80 -27.25
C LYS A 255 12.91 58.32 -27.11
N ARG A 256 12.08 59.04 -26.31
CA ARG A 256 12.29 60.44 -26.01
C ARG A 256 13.60 60.67 -25.25
N TYR A 257 13.87 59.87 -24.25
CA TYR A 257 15.15 59.92 -23.52
C TYR A 257 16.35 59.64 -24.43
N GLU A 258 16.31 58.63 -25.29
CA GLU A 258 17.37 58.30 -26.22
C GLU A 258 17.62 59.45 -27.22
N TYR A 259 16.56 60.14 -27.65
CA TYR A 259 16.64 61.29 -28.52
C TYR A 259 17.33 62.48 -27.81
N GLU A 260 16.90 62.84 -26.60
CA GLU A 260 17.53 63.92 -25.81
C GLU A 260 18.98 63.58 -25.41
N ARG A 261 19.27 62.32 -25.13
CA ARG A 261 20.64 61.87 -24.89
C ARG A 261 21.54 62.08 -26.11
N GLY A 262 21.00 61.89 -27.30
CA GLY A 262 21.69 62.20 -28.54
C GLY A 262 22.00 63.69 -28.66
N PHE A 263 21.04 64.58 -28.39
CA PHE A 263 21.27 66.04 -28.38
C PHE A 263 22.33 66.47 -27.38
N PHE A 264 22.24 65.96 -26.14
CA PHE A 264 23.23 66.26 -25.09
C PHE A 264 24.63 65.84 -25.49
N SER A 265 24.78 64.58 -26.00
CA SER A 265 26.07 64.05 -26.47
C SER A 265 26.66 64.90 -27.60
N ASN A 266 25.86 65.22 -28.62
CA ASN A 266 26.28 65.92 -29.78
C ASN A 266 26.64 67.43 -29.44
N THR A 267 25.86 68.06 -28.60
CA THR A 267 26.18 69.41 -28.08
C THR A 267 27.48 69.39 -27.29
N THR A 268 27.71 68.40 -26.43
CA THR A 268 28.97 68.25 -25.68
C THR A 268 30.18 68.03 -26.60
N LEU A 269 30.01 67.28 -27.69
CA LEU A 269 31.06 67.08 -28.70
C LEU A 269 31.40 68.44 -29.37
N LEU A 270 30.40 69.22 -29.78
CA LEU A 270 30.60 70.52 -30.35
C LEU A 270 31.35 71.48 -29.36
N ILE A 271 30.90 71.59 -28.14
CA ILE A 271 31.54 72.43 -27.11
C ILE A 271 33.00 72.00 -26.91
N ARG A 272 33.28 70.70 -26.82
CA ARG A 272 34.64 70.17 -26.64
C ARG A 272 35.55 70.44 -27.84
N GLY A 273 35.05 70.38 -29.07
CA GLY A 273 35.79 70.74 -30.26
C GLY A 273 36.13 72.22 -30.32
N LEU A 274 35.15 73.11 -29.99
CA LEU A 274 35.35 74.53 -29.89
C LEU A 274 36.35 74.88 -28.79
N GLN A 275 36.31 74.26 -27.63
CA GLN A 275 37.26 74.49 -26.54
C GLN A 275 38.69 74.06 -26.88
N LYS A 276 38.87 73.05 -27.69
CA LYS A 276 40.18 72.59 -28.21
C LYS A 276 40.74 73.53 -29.31
N GLY A 277 39.93 74.49 -29.82
CA GLY A 277 40.33 75.38 -30.89
C GLY A 277 40.34 74.71 -32.26
N GLU A 278 39.59 73.60 -32.46
CA GLU A 278 39.50 72.93 -33.77
C GLU A 278 38.94 73.85 -34.84
N ASN A 279 39.31 73.63 -36.11
CA ASN A 279 38.80 74.43 -37.21
C ASN A 279 37.28 74.27 -37.32
N ILE A 280 36.53 75.37 -37.40
CA ILE A 280 35.08 75.41 -37.51
C ILE A 280 34.58 74.58 -38.71
N GLU A 281 35.26 74.68 -39.83
CA GLU A 281 34.90 73.90 -41.07
C GLU A 281 35.07 72.42 -40.86
N SER A 282 36.19 71.98 -40.24
CA SER A 282 36.42 70.59 -39.89
C SER A 282 35.38 70.02 -38.88
N LEU A 283 35.09 70.84 -37.86
CA LEU A 283 34.11 70.51 -36.85
C LEU A 283 32.68 70.54 -37.41
N HIS A 284 32.39 71.42 -38.38
CA HIS A 284 31.13 71.38 -39.10
C HIS A 284 30.95 70.09 -39.93
N GLN A 285 31.99 69.67 -40.60
CA GLN A 285 31.99 68.43 -41.37
C GLN A 285 31.83 67.21 -40.48
N GLU A 286 32.54 67.15 -39.35
CA GLU A 286 32.48 66.05 -38.40
C GLU A 286 31.09 65.93 -37.74
N LEU A 287 30.46 67.04 -37.46
CA LEU A 287 29.15 67.12 -36.86
C LEU A 287 28.00 67.21 -37.87
N LEU A 288 28.28 67.07 -39.14
CA LEU A 288 27.27 67.09 -40.19
C LEU A 288 26.25 65.94 -39.98
N GLY A 289 24.95 66.23 -40.00
CA GLY A 289 23.87 65.27 -39.75
C GLY A 289 23.62 64.94 -38.30
N LEU A 290 24.44 65.35 -37.32
CA LEU A 290 24.16 65.17 -35.93
C LEU A 290 23.15 66.20 -35.43
N ALA A 291 22.14 65.79 -34.72
CA ALA A 291 21.13 66.65 -34.12
C ALA A 291 21.74 67.42 -32.93
N ILE A 292 21.89 68.74 -33.04
CA ILE A 292 22.37 69.65 -31.99
C ILE A 292 21.32 70.74 -31.76
N GLY A 293 20.52 71.06 -32.78
CA GLY A 293 19.47 72.05 -32.74
C GLY A 293 20.01 73.51 -32.77
N THR A 294 19.31 74.41 -32.11
CA THR A 294 19.63 75.82 -32.04
C THR A 294 20.96 76.11 -31.34
N ASP A 295 21.42 75.21 -30.46
CA ASP A 295 22.69 75.38 -29.73
C ASP A 295 23.89 75.42 -30.71
N ARG A 296 23.82 74.73 -31.84
CA ARG A 296 24.86 74.79 -32.88
C ARG A 296 25.08 76.27 -33.33
N GLN A 297 24.01 76.92 -33.70
CA GLN A 297 24.09 78.29 -34.21
C GLN A 297 24.61 79.27 -33.12
N ASN A 298 24.07 79.20 -31.90
CA ASN A 298 24.45 80.05 -30.79
C ASN A 298 25.92 79.86 -30.39
N LEU A 299 26.38 78.59 -30.23
CA LEU A 299 27.76 78.29 -29.85
C LEU A 299 28.77 78.73 -30.95
N LEU A 300 28.48 78.46 -32.23
CA LEU A 300 29.37 78.86 -33.33
C LEU A 300 29.44 80.38 -33.48
N LYS A 301 28.33 81.12 -33.33
CA LYS A 301 28.28 82.57 -33.35
C LYS A 301 29.13 83.12 -32.23
N ALA A 302 28.87 82.77 -31.00
CA ALA A 302 29.62 83.33 -29.86
C ALA A 302 31.12 83.00 -29.91
N TYR A 303 31.45 81.74 -30.36
CA TYR A 303 32.84 81.37 -30.54
C TYR A 303 33.52 82.16 -31.63
N SER A 304 32.86 82.42 -32.76
CA SER A 304 33.43 83.23 -33.87
C SER A 304 33.68 84.68 -33.45
N GLU A 305 32.75 85.26 -32.72
CA GLU A 305 32.90 86.65 -32.19
C GLU A 305 34.06 86.68 -31.19
N TRP A 306 34.13 85.75 -30.24
CA TRP A 306 35.26 85.66 -29.31
C TRP A 306 36.59 85.40 -30.02
N ARG A 307 36.65 84.56 -30.98
CA ARG A 307 37.88 84.25 -31.76
C ARG A 307 38.40 85.41 -32.52
N LEU A 308 37.51 86.21 -33.15
CA LEU A 308 37.87 87.44 -33.85
C LEU A 308 38.40 88.48 -32.84
N ALA A 309 37.73 88.69 -31.74
CA ALA A 309 38.14 89.61 -30.68
C ALA A 309 39.50 89.22 -30.07
N ASN A 310 39.72 87.90 -29.84
CA ASN A 310 41.02 87.40 -29.37
C ASN A 310 42.15 87.64 -30.38
N GLN A 311 41.90 87.36 -31.66
CA GLN A 311 42.89 87.69 -32.68
C GLN A 311 43.24 89.17 -32.74
N ASN A 312 42.23 90.02 -32.65
CA ASN A 312 42.44 91.51 -32.60
C ASN A 312 43.22 91.93 -31.33
N TYR A 313 42.81 91.41 -30.16
CA TYR A 313 43.51 91.65 -28.91
C TYR A 313 44.97 91.19 -28.96
N GLN A 314 45.29 90.00 -29.48
CA GLN A 314 46.66 89.56 -29.62
C GLN A 314 47.48 90.40 -30.62
N ARG A 315 46.84 90.83 -31.69
CA ARG A 315 47.45 91.76 -32.64
C ARG A 315 47.80 93.11 -32.00
N GLU A 316 46.79 93.77 -31.33
CA GLU A 316 47.01 95.08 -30.70
C GLU A 316 48.03 94.97 -29.54
N LYS A 317 48.05 93.88 -28.79
CA LYS A 317 49.07 93.61 -27.78
C LYS A 317 50.47 93.52 -28.35
N THR A 318 50.64 92.87 -29.49
CA THR A 318 51.94 92.81 -30.22
C THR A 318 52.34 94.15 -30.76
N LEU A 319 51.41 94.93 -31.37
CA LEU A 319 51.65 96.30 -31.89
C LEU A 319 51.98 97.28 -30.80
N LEU A 320 51.36 97.16 -29.62
CA LEU A 320 51.67 98.02 -28.44
C LEU A 320 53.11 97.76 -27.96
N THR A 321 53.57 96.50 -27.91
CA THR A 321 54.96 96.19 -27.56
C THR A 321 55.95 96.77 -28.57
N GLN A 322 55.54 96.87 -29.84
CA GLN A 322 56.31 97.48 -30.93
C GLN A 322 56.14 99.02 -30.99
N LYS A 323 55.32 99.64 -30.08
CA LYS A 323 55.00 101.07 -30.08
C LYS A 323 54.33 101.58 -31.35
N VAL A 324 53.55 100.78 -32.03
CA VAL A 324 52.88 101.11 -33.30
C VAL A 324 51.42 101.50 -33.08
N THR A 325 50.79 101.06 -31.99
CA THR A 325 49.39 101.36 -31.63
C THR A 325 49.32 102.18 -30.31
N SER A 326 48.17 102.78 -30.05
CA SER A 326 47.93 103.56 -28.83
C SER A 326 47.49 102.72 -27.64
N GLN A 327 47.73 103.15 -26.39
CA GLN A 327 47.24 102.50 -25.19
C GLN A 327 45.70 102.40 -25.18
N ALA A 328 44.97 103.37 -25.75
CA ALA A 328 43.53 103.40 -25.86
C ALA A 328 42.98 102.29 -26.78
N GLU A 329 43.62 102.09 -27.97
CA GLU A 329 43.23 101.02 -28.90
C GLU A 329 43.47 99.61 -28.31
N TYR A 330 44.58 99.43 -27.61
CA TYR A 330 44.81 98.18 -26.87
C TYR A 330 43.73 97.94 -25.79
N GLN A 331 43.43 98.96 -24.94
CA GLN A 331 42.40 98.82 -23.91
C GLN A 331 41.01 98.52 -24.50
N GLN A 332 40.67 99.18 -25.62
CA GLN A 332 39.43 98.88 -26.34
C GLN A 332 39.40 97.42 -26.85
N ALA A 333 40.48 96.93 -27.46
CA ALA A 333 40.56 95.52 -27.92
C ALA A 333 40.51 94.57 -26.74
N GLU A 334 41.14 94.89 -25.60
CA GLU A 334 41.09 94.09 -24.38
C GLU A 334 39.67 94.04 -23.80
N GLN A 335 38.96 95.12 -23.74
CA GLN A 335 37.58 95.22 -23.29
C GLN A 335 36.68 94.33 -24.17
N ILE A 336 36.73 94.46 -25.49
CA ILE A 336 35.93 93.63 -26.43
C ILE A 336 36.27 92.12 -26.28
N PHE A 337 37.57 91.85 -26.08
CA PHE A 337 37.99 90.46 -25.85
C PHE A 337 37.39 89.88 -24.56
N LEU A 338 37.40 90.64 -23.45
CA LEU A 338 36.84 90.20 -22.18
C LEU A 338 35.32 90.04 -22.26
N GLU A 339 34.62 91.00 -22.89
CA GLU A 339 33.17 90.98 -23.10
C GLU A 339 32.76 89.72 -23.96
N THR A 340 33.41 89.52 -25.10
CA THR A 340 33.09 88.38 -25.98
C THR A 340 33.46 87.02 -25.38
N ARG A 341 34.55 86.95 -24.57
CA ARG A 341 34.93 85.75 -23.82
C ARG A 341 33.87 85.38 -22.77
N SER A 342 33.42 86.42 -22.01
CA SER A 342 32.37 86.17 -21.03
C SER A 342 31.04 85.75 -21.66
N ALA A 343 30.66 86.35 -22.80
CA ALA A 343 29.50 85.98 -23.60
C ALA A 343 29.60 84.58 -24.11
N TYR A 344 30.76 84.13 -24.67
CA TYR A 344 30.99 82.76 -25.15
C TYR A 344 30.90 81.77 -23.99
N GLN A 345 31.50 82.03 -22.84
CA GLN A 345 31.39 81.16 -21.65
C GLN A 345 29.92 81.02 -21.18
N ALA A 346 29.18 82.16 -21.13
CA ALA A 346 27.76 82.07 -20.74
C ALA A 346 26.91 81.25 -21.71
N VAL A 347 27.18 81.30 -23.02
CA VAL A 347 26.48 80.46 -24.01
C VAL A 347 26.81 78.95 -23.83
N ILE A 348 28.07 78.61 -23.51
CA ILE A 348 28.44 77.20 -23.19
C ILE A 348 27.68 76.71 -21.96
N GLU A 349 27.76 77.48 -20.85
CA GLU A 349 27.12 77.16 -19.59
C GLU A 349 25.60 76.96 -19.73
N GLU A 350 24.96 77.85 -20.49
CA GLU A 350 23.53 77.78 -20.77
C GLU A 350 23.17 76.57 -21.60
N ALA A 351 23.95 76.23 -22.67
CA ALA A 351 23.72 75.07 -23.48
C ALA A 351 23.88 73.77 -22.67
N GLU A 352 24.96 73.64 -21.91
CA GLU A 352 25.20 72.52 -21.03
C GLU A 352 24.10 72.33 -19.99
N ARG A 353 23.72 73.44 -19.30
CA ARG A 353 22.69 73.44 -18.27
C ARG A 353 21.33 73.00 -18.84
N SER A 354 20.91 73.66 -19.93
CA SER A 354 19.64 73.43 -20.59
C SER A 354 19.52 71.97 -21.05
N ARG A 355 20.53 71.50 -21.75
CA ARG A 355 20.54 70.09 -22.24
C ARG A 355 20.58 69.09 -21.11
N ARG A 356 21.33 69.35 -20.05
CA ARG A 356 21.37 68.45 -18.87
C ARG A 356 20.01 68.40 -18.17
N LEU A 357 19.33 69.53 -18.01
CA LEU A 357 18.00 69.54 -17.40
C LEU A 357 16.97 68.78 -18.24
N GLN A 358 16.96 68.98 -19.57
CA GLN A 358 16.07 68.29 -20.47
C GLN A 358 16.34 66.74 -20.43
N LEU A 359 17.61 66.36 -20.43
CA LEU A 359 17.99 64.91 -20.34
C LEU A 359 17.52 64.32 -19.01
N LEU A 360 17.75 65.01 -17.88
CA LEU A 360 17.31 64.53 -16.56
C LEU A 360 15.78 64.43 -16.47
N GLU A 361 15.05 65.38 -17.02
CA GLU A 361 13.59 65.36 -17.08
C GLU A 361 13.09 64.09 -17.83
N ARG A 362 13.65 63.81 -19.02
CA ARG A 362 13.29 62.64 -19.82
C ARG A 362 13.73 61.32 -19.16
N GLU A 363 14.88 61.33 -18.50
CA GLU A 363 15.34 60.19 -17.71
C GLU A 363 14.39 59.88 -16.55
N GLN A 364 13.94 60.89 -15.81
CA GLN A 364 12.97 60.72 -14.73
C GLN A 364 11.62 60.22 -15.26
N GLU A 365 11.11 60.80 -16.38
CA GLU A 365 9.89 60.33 -17.05
C GLU A 365 10.00 58.84 -17.40
N MET A 366 11.09 58.42 -18.04
CA MET A 366 11.33 57.04 -18.42
C MET A 366 11.43 56.11 -17.18
N ARG A 367 12.20 56.53 -16.15
CA ARG A 367 12.38 55.75 -14.91
C ARG A 367 11.08 55.58 -14.12
N SER A 368 10.21 56.59 -14.14
CA SER A 368 8.92 56.52 -13.43
C SER A 368 7.93 55.55 -14.07
N LEU A 369 8.04 55.30 -15.39
CA LEU A 369 7.15 54.39 -16.13
C LEU A 369 7.65 52.96 -16.16
N ALA A 370 8.94 52.70 -15.93
CA ALA A 370 9.52 51.35 -15.97
C ALA A 370 8.87 50.40 -14.95
N PRO A 371 8.64 50.76 -13.67
CA PRO A 371 8.03 49.87 -12.69
C PRO A 371 6.63 49.39 -13.09
N ALA A 372 5.81 50.27 -13.68
CA ALA A 372 4.46 49.92 -14.12
C ALA A 372 4.47 48.87 -15.22
N ALA A 373 5.37 49.00 -16.20
CA ALA A 373 5.53 47.99 -17.26
C ALA A 373 6.06 46.64 -16.71
N ASP A 374 7.00 46.70 -15.76
CA ASP A 374 7.54 45.50 -15.11
C ASP A 374 6.50 44.82 -14.23
N MET A 375 5.71 45.55 -13.45
CA MET A 375 4.63 45.00 -12.63
C MET A 375 3.54 44.35 -13.47
N ALA A 376 3.12 44.96 -14.57
CA ALA A 376 2.14 44.39 -15.48
C ALA A 376 2.66 43.08 -16.11
N ARG A 377 3.96 43.05 -16.47
CA ARG A 377 4.61 41.82 -16.95
C ARG A 377 4.64 40.73 -15.88
N GLN A 378 5.04 41.07 -14.66
CA GLN A 378 5.12 40.13 -13.55
C GLN A 378 3.75 39.53 -13.18
N LYS A 379 2.68 40.32 -13.23
CA LYS A 379 1.30 39.83 -13.02
C LYS A 379 0.94 38.71 -14.01
N LEU A 380 1.19 38.92 -15.30
CA LEU A 380 0.95 37.87 -16.31
C LEU A 380 1.82 36.63 -16.08
N GLN A 381 3.09 36.81 -15.78
CA GLN A 381 4.03 35.71 -15.56
C GLN A 381 3.70 34.88 -14.30
N SER A 382 3.30 35.54 -13.20
CA SER A 382 2.91 34.85 -11.95
C SER A 382 1.70 33.96 -12.15
N LEU A 383 0.80 34.30 -13.05
CA LEU A 383 -0.33 33.48 -13.46
C LEU A 383 0.05 32.39 -14.49
N GLY A 384 1.33 32.33 -14.91
CA GLY A 384 1.79 31.40 -15.94
C GLY A 384 1.26 31.73 -17.33
N LEU A 385 0.87 32.98 -17.55
CA LEU A 385 0.28 33.43 -18.81
C LEU A 385 1.36 34.03 -19.73
N ASP A 386 1.19 33.79 -21.05
CA ASP A 386 2.06 34.37 -22.03
C ASP A 386 1.80 35.89 -22.16
N THR A 387 2.88 36.68 -22.28
CA THR A 387 2.85 38.10 -22.57
C THR A 387 2.56 38.42 -24.04
N LYS A 388 2.58 37.39 -24.90
CA LYS A 388 2.33 37.54 -26.33
C LYS A 388 0.87 37.38 -26.68
N GLY A 389 0.36 38.22 -27.56
CA GLY A 389 -1.00 38.13 -28.08
C GLY A 389 -2.04 38.98 -27.34
N THR A 390 -3.18 39.17 -27.98
CA THR A 390 -4.32 39.99 -27.50
C THR A 390 -5.55 39.14 -27.18
N SER A 391 -5.43 37.81 -27.27
CA SER A 391 -6.55 36.89 -27.05
C SER A 391 -6.96 36.88 -25.59
N ILE A 392 -8.27 36.89 -25.33
CA ILE A 392 -8.86 36.68 -23.99
C ILE A 392 -8.98 35.20 -23.62
N ARG A 393 -8.53 34.29 -24.49
CA ARG A 393 -8.60 32.84 -24.31
C ARG A 393 -7.42 32.33 -23.52
N TYR A 394 -7.75 31.52 -22.52
CA TYR A 394 -6.82 30.80 -21.65
C TYR A 394 -7.01 29.30 -21.85
N GLU A 395 -5.93 28.60 -22.14
CA GLU A 395 -5.94 27.14 -22.32
C GLU A 395 -5.57 26.46 -21.01
N LEU A 396 -6.48 25.64 -20.51
CA LEU A 396 -6.25 24.79 -19.36
C LEU A 396 -5.58 23.52 -19.83
N ARG A 397 -4.29 23.35 -19.46
CA ARG A 397 -3.44 22.25 -19.93
C ARG A 397 -3.08 21.31 -18.80
N SER A 398 -2.99 19.99 -19.12
CA SER A 398 -2.56 18.99 -18.16
C SER A 398 -1.11 19.22 -17.72
N PRO A 399 -0.81 19.28 -16.42
CA PRO A 399 0.56 19.38 -15.91
C PRO A 399 1.32 18.06 -15.92
N ILE A 400 0.62 16.91 -15.98
CA ILE A 400 1.17 15.55 -15.91
C ILE A 400 0.59 14.66 -17.03
N ASN A 401 1.24 13.52 -17.27
CA ASN A 401 0.63 12.42 -18.00
C ASN A 401 -0.27 11.65 -17.04
N GLY A 402 -1.49 11.32 -17.43
CA GLY A 402 -2.39 10.61 -16.53
C GLY A 402 -3.77 10.35 -17.12
N THR A 403 -4.70 9.95 -16.27
CA THR A 403 -6.11 9.73 -16.60
C THR A 403 -6.96 10.73 -15.84
N ILE A 404 -7.97 11.29 -16.48
CA ILE A 404 -8.94 12.19 -15.83
C ILE A 404 -9.86 11.33 -14.95
N ILE A 405 -9.72 11.48 -13.62
CA ILE A 405 -10.51 10.73 -12.63
C ILE A 405 -11.69 11.54 -12.07
N SER A 406 -11.68 12.87 -12.25
CA SER A 406 -12.83 13.73 -11.97
C SER A 406 -12.84 14.94 -12.90
N LYS A 407 -14.03 15.42 -13.25
CA LYS A 407 -14.27 16.57 -14.10
C LYS A 407 -15.47 17.36 -13.56
N HIS A 408 -15.23 18.62 -13.21
CA HIS A 408 -16.22 19.51 -12.60
C HIS A 408 -16.55 20.74 -13.46
N ILE A 409 -16.29 20.68 -14.77
CA ILE A 409 -16.56 21.79 -15.69
C ILE A 409 -17.38 21.33 -16.89
N ALA A 410 -18.21 22.23 -17.40
CA ALA A 410 -18.96 22.07 -18.64
C ALA A 410 -18.83 23.28 -19.56
N ALA A 411 -19.00 23.09 -20.87
CA ALA A 411 -19.03 24.20 -21.81
C ALA A 411 -20.23 25.11 -21.51
N GLY A 412 -19.99 26.43 -21.49
CA GLY A 412 -21.00 27.45 -21.13
C GLY A 412 -21.06 27.78 -19.64
N GLU A 413 -20.27 27.10 -18.81
CA GLU A 413 -20.19 27.34 -17.36
C GLU A 413 -19.19 28.44 -17.03
N SER A 414 -19.50 29.26 -16.01
CA SER A 414 -18.58 30.24 -15.44
C SER A 414 -17.71 29.58 -14.37
N LEU A 415 -16.40 29.58 -14.58
CA LEU A 415 -15.43 28.99 -13.68
C LEU A 415 -14.69 30.08 -12.91
N GLN A 416 -14.67 29.96 -11.59
CA GLN A 416 -13.90 30.84 -10.71
C GLN A 416 -12.41 30.45 -10.70
N ALA A 417 -11.54 31.42 -10.37
CA ALA A 417 -10.15 31.10 -10.08
C ALA A 417 -10.06 30.08 -8.93
N GLU A 418 -9.09 29.19 -9.00
CA GLU A 418 -8.81 28.14 -8.00
C GLU A 418 -9.90 27.06 -7.84
N ALA A 419 -11.02 27.13 -8.59
CA ALA A 419 -12.01 26.09 -8.57
C ALA A 419 -11.48 24.80 -9.24
N ASP A 420 -11.81 23.64 -8.66
CA ASP A 420 -11.41 22.34 -9.22
C ASP A 420 -12.06 22.11 -10.57
N ALA A 421 -11.27 22.11 -11.64
CA ALA A 421 -11.73 21.85 -12.99
C ALA A 421 -11.60 20.36 -13.37
N PHE A 422 -10.43 19.80 -13.15
CA PHE A 422 -10.14 18.40 -13.40
C PHE A 422 -9.27 17.83 -12.27
N LEU A 423 -9.45 16.54 -11.98
CA LEU A 423 -8.51 15.74 -11.19
C LEU A 423 -7.86 14.74 -12.15
N ILE A 424 -6.55 14.81 -12.26
CA ILE A 424 -5.75 13.99 -13.18
C ILE A 424 -4.78 13.15 -12.35
N ALA A 425 -4.79 11.83 -12.56
CA ALA A 425 -3.93 10.91 -11.83
C ALA A 425 -3.13 10.00 -12.77
N ASP A 426 -1.89 9.75 -12.41
CA ASP A 426 -1.09 8.69 -13.01
C ASP A 426 -1.46 7.36 -12.34
N LEU A 427 -2.23 6.54 -13.04
CA LEU A 427 -2.71 5.25 -12.56
C LEU A 427 -1.75 4.09 -12.88
N SER A 428 -0.51 4.35 -13.29
CA SER A 428 0.51 3.31 -13.51
C SER A 428 0.94 2.62 -12.22
N GLN A 429 0.77 3.30 -11.09
CA GLN A 429 0.92 2.84 -9.73
C GLN A 429 -0.28 3.30 -8.93
N VAL A 430 -0.77 2.45 -8.05
CA VAL A 430 -1.90 2.74 -7.16
C VAL A 430 -1.58 2.24 -5.75
N TRP A 431 -2.34 2.68 -4.79
CA TRP A 431 -2.24 2.17 -3.43
C TRP A 431 -3.34 1.14 -3.14
N ALA A 432 -2.99 0.09 -2.42
CA ALA A 432 -3.95 -0.72 -1.70
C ALA A 432 -4.02 -0.20 -0.27
N GLU A 433 -5.01 0.66 0.01
CA GLU A 433 -5.34 1.11 1.36
C GLU A 433 -5.91 -0.07 2.14
N MET A 434 -5.37 -0.33 3.33
CA MET A 434 -5.80 -1.40 4.22
C MET A 434 -6.01 -0.87 5.63
N MET A 435 -7.04 -1.38 6.29
CA MET A 435 -7.36 -1.06 7.66
C MET A 435 -6.81 -2.16 8.57
N ILE A 436 -5.78 -1.84 9.36
CA ILE A 436 -5.11 -2.79 10.25
C ILE A 436 -5.69 -2.63 11.65
N PRO A 437 -6.36 -3.66 12.22
CA PRO A 437 -6.80 -3.64 13.61
C PRO A 437 -5.64 -3.45 14.57
N GLU A 438 -5.87 -2.72 15.67
CA GLU A 438 -4.86 -2.43 16.71
C GLU A 438 -4.15 -3.71 17.19
N SER A 439 -4.89 -4.81 17.40
CA SER A 439 -4.35 -6.10 17.82
C SER A 439 -3.41 -6.76 16.81
N GLN A 440 -3.38 -6.30 15.56
CA GLN A 440 -2.60 -6.87 14.47
C GLN A 440 -1.48 -5.95 13.98
N LEU A 441 -1.37 -4.73 14.52
CA LEU A 441 -0.36 -3.75 14.13
C LEU A 441 1.08 -4.25 14.27
N GLU A 442 1.36 -5.02 15.32
CA GLU A 442 2.69 -5.59 15.55
C GLU A 442 3.10 -6.62 14.48
N SER A 443 2.14 -7.18 13.76
CA SER A 443 2.35 -8.20 12.72
C SER A 443 2.68 -7.59 11.36
N VAL A 444 2.47 -6.29 11.16
CA VAL A 444 2.68 -5.58 9.88
C VAL A 444 3.90 -4.66 9.98
N ARG A 445 4.76 -4.67 8.98
CA ARG A 445 5.98 -3.87 8.94
C ARG A 445 6.15 -3.16 7.60
N LEU A 446 6.79 -1.99 7.63
CA LEU A 446 7.23 -1.30 6.43
C LEU A 446 8.17 -2.19 5.61
N GLY A 447 7.98 -2.19 4.27
CA GLY A 447 8.74 -3.02 3.35
C GLY A 447 8.27 -4.47 3.26
N GLN A 448 7.25 -4.88 4.03
CA GLN A 448 6.70 -6.22 3.97
C GLN A 448 5.99 -6.46 2.64
N ARG A 449 6.20 -7.62 2.04
CA ARG A 449 5.49 -8.03 0.83
C ARG A 449 4.08 -8.45 1.17
N VAL A 450 3.15 -8.05 0.32
CA VAL A 450 1.73 -8.38 0.42
C VAL A 450 1.23 -8.91 -0.91
N GLU A 451 0.21 -9.74 -0.87
CA GLU A 451 -0.56 -10.12 -2.03
C GLU A 451 -1.91 -9.42 -1.98
N ILE A 452 -2.26 -8.71 -3.05
CA ILE A 452 -3.51 -8.00 -3.21
C ILE A 452 -4.40 -8.82 -4.12
N ILE A 453 -5.55 -9.22 -3.61
CA ILE A 453 -6.51 -10.09 -4.31
C ILE A 453 -7.81 -9.32 -4.53
N SER A 454 -8.31 -9.31 -5.76
CA SER A 454 -9.62 -8.73 -6.04
C SER A 454 -10.73 -9.49 -5.30
N GLN A 455 -11.80 -8.81 -4.93
CA GLN A 455 -12.94 -9.42 -4.21
C GLN A 455 -13.52 -10.65 -4.94
N THR A 456 -13.42 -10.69 -6.27
CA THR A 456 -13.86 -11.84 -7.07
C THR A 456 -12.85 -12.98 -7.11
N GLY A 457 -11.64 -12.81 -6.57
CA GLY A 457 -10.53 -13.76 -6.66
C GLY A 457 -9.90 -13.89 -8.07
N LYS A 458 -10.42 -13.14 -9.06
CA LYS A 458 -9.98 -13.27 -10.45
C LYS A 458 -8.59 -12.68 -10.72
N TYR A 459 -8.23 -11.63 -9.99
CA TYR A 459 -6.97 -10.92 -10.17
C TYR A 459 -6.21 -10.90 -8.86
N SER A 460 -4.92 -11.18 -8.91
CA SER A 460 -4.00 -10.99 -7.81
C SER A 460 -2.72 -10.30 -8.29
N THR A 461 -2.06 -9.59 -7.39
CA THR A 461 -0.78 -8.92 -7.64
C THR A 461 -0.01 -8.77 -6.34
N GLY A 462 1.32 -8.75 -6.45
CA GLY A 462 2.17 -8.41 -5.32
C GLY A 462 2.22 -6.89 -5.09
N GLY A 463 2.38 -6.52 -3.82
CA GLY A 463 2.64 -5.16 -3.39
C GLY A 463 3.65 -5.12 -2.25
N ILE A 464 4.02 -3.92 -1.83
CA ILE A 464 4.94 -3.68 -0.71
C ILE A 464 4.31 -2.65 0.21
N VAL A 465 4.25 -2.92 1.52
CA VAL A 465 3.79 -1.96 2.52
C VAL A 465 4.72 -0.75 2.52
N SER A 466 4.24 0.38 2.05
CA SER A 466 5.00 1.62 1.92
C SER A 466 4.72 2.61 3.06
N HIS A 467 3.55 2.50 3.70
CA HIS A 467 3.16 3.37 4.79
C HIS A 467 2.38 2.60 5.85
N LEU A 468 2.67 2.90 7.12
CA LEU A 468 1.89 2.46 8.28
C LEU A 468 1.34 3.69 8.98
N GLY A 469 0.03 3.68 9.24
CA GLY A 469 -0.64 4.77 9.95
C GLY A 469 -0.02 5.01 11.32
N ALA A 470 0.29 6.27 11.60
CA ALA A 470 0.84 6.69 12.89
C ALA A 470 -0.23 6.82 13.99
N THR A 471 -1.50 6.81 13.60
CA THR A 471 -2.65 6.96 14.50
C THR A 471 -3.65 5.84 14.25
N VAL A 472 -4.36 5.48 15.32
CA VAL A 472 -5.50 4.55 15.28
C VAL A 472 -6.78 5.38 15.35
N ASP A 473 -7.70 5.13 14.42
CA ASP A 473 -9.03 5.73 14.47
C ASP A 473 -9.83 5.16 15.63
N GLU A 474 -10.34 6.03 16.50
CA GLU A 474 -11.03 5.63 17.73
C GLU A 474 -12.33 4.87 17.46
N SER A 475 -13.02 5.15 16.36
CA SER A 475 -14.31 4.56 16.04
C SER A 475 -14.19 3.16 15.47
N SER A 476 -13.24 2.94 14.56
CA SER A 476 -12.98 1.67 13.91
C SER A 476 -11.91 0.82 14.62
N ARG A 477 -11.10 1.41 15.50
CA ARG A 477 -9.91 0.81 16.14
C ARG A 477 -8.94 0.21 15.12
N THR A 478 -8.77 0.91 14.00
CA THR A 478 -7.85 0.49 12.93
C THR A 478 -6.86 1.60 12.61
N ALA A 479 -5.67 1.22 12.18
CA ALA A 479 -4.70 2.13 11.56
C ALA A 479 -4.80 2.00 10.04
N GLU A 480 -4.93 3.14 9.36
CA GLU A 480 -4.90 3.20 7.91
C GLU A 480 -3.47 3.04 7.42
N SER A 481 -3.25 2.13 6.50
CA SER A 481 -1.94 1.79 5.97
C SER A 481 -2.04 1.53 4.48
N HIS A 482 -0.93 1.73 3.75
CA HIS A 482 -0.93 1.58 2.30
C HIS A 482 0.14 0.60 1.84
N ALA A 483 -0.19 -0.18 0.82
CA ALA A 483 0.78 -0.94 0.04
C ALA A 483 0.83 -0.40 -1.39
N GLU A 484 2.03 -0.19 -1.91
CA GLU A 484 2.24 0.19 -3.30
C GLU A 484 2.01 -0.99 -4.24
N VAL A 485 1.27 -0.73 -5.30
CA VAL A 485 0.85 -1.70 -6.31
C VAL A 485 1.20 -1.20 -7.70
N LEU A 486 2.04 -1.93 -8.42
CA LEU A 486 2.30 -1.66 -9.82
C LEU A 486 1.06 -2.03 -10.66
N ASN A 487 0.56 -1.07 -11.43
CA ASN A 487 -0.68 -1.17 -12.21
C ASN A 487 -0.44 -0.92 -13.70
N SER A 488 0.63 -1.48 -14.26
CA SER A 488 1.00 -1.28 -15.67
C SER A 488 -0.09 -1.71 -16.66
N GLN A 489 -0.87 -2.72 -16.32
CA GLN A 489 -2.01 -3.20 -17.12
C GLN A 489 -3.32 -2.44 -16.85
N ARG A 490 -3.33 -1.49 -15.90
CA ARG A 490 -4.51 -0.68 -15.49
C ARG A 490 -5.73 -1.51 -15.08
N ILE A 491 -5.51 -2.70 -14.54
CA ILE A 491 -6.57 -3.60 -14.02
C ILE A 491 -7.14 -3.04 -12.72
N TRP A 492 -6.27 -2.53 -11.86
CA TRP A 492 -6.62 -2.00 -10.54
C TRP A 492 -7.16 -0.58 -10.68
N LYS A 493 -8.46 -0.43 -10.47
CA LYS A 493 -9.13 0.89 -10.55
C LYS A 493 -9.37 1.44 -9.16
N PRO A 494 -9.08 2.72 -8.91
CA PRO A 494 -9.45 3.37 -7.66
C PRO A 494 -10.92 3.13 -7.32
N GLY A 495 -11.20 2.81 -6.05
CA GLY A 495 -12.51 2.42 -5.56
C GLY A 495 -12.78 0.91 -5.55
N MET A 496 -11.96 0.06 -6.16
CA MET A 496 -12.10 -1.40 -6.08
C MET A 496 -11.80 -1.90 -4.67
N PHE A 497 -12.66 -2.75 -4.14
CA PHE A 497 -12.39 -3.48 -2.90
C PHE A 497 -11.49 -4.68 -3.17
N VAL A 498 -10.56 -4.90 -2.25
CA VAL A 498 -9.54 -5.95 -2.34
C VAL A 498 -9.34 -6.60 -0.97
N THR A 499 -8.78 -7.79 -0.97
CA THR A 499 -8.21 -8.42 0.22
C THR A 499 -6.70 -8.34 0.13
N VAL A 500 -6.08 -7.75 1.14
CA VAL A 500 -4.63 -7.69 1.27
C VAL A 500 -4.18 -8.82 2.17
N GLN A 501 -3.40 -9.75 1.62
CA GLN A 501 -2.86 -10.89 2.36
C GLN A 501 -1.39 -10.63 2.70
N LEU A 502 -1.09 -10.73 3.98
CA LEU A 502 0.26 -10.63 4.51
C LEU A 502 0.65 -11.96 5.13
N GLN A 503 1.85 -12.43 4.84
CA GLN A 503 2.42 -13.57 5.57
C GLN A 503 3.16 -13.04 6.79
N SER A 504 2.81 -13.55 7.98
CA SER A 504 3.57 -13.28 9.18
C SER A 504 4.99 -13.88 9.07
N ASN A 505 5.91 -13.43 9.91
CA ASN A 505 7.21 -14.05 9.99
C ASN A 505 7.06 -15.54 10.31
N PRO A 506 7.74 -16.44 9.57
CA PRO A 506 7.66 -17.86 9.84
C PRO A 506 8.20 -18.16 11.24
N TYR A 507 7.45 -18.89 12.03
CA TYR A 507 7.86 -19.39 13.33
C TYR A 507 8.02 -20.92 13.29
N ARG A 508 9.00 -21.41 14.03
CA ARG A 508 9.28 -22.85 14.09
C ARG A 508 8.41 -23.50 15.16
N VAL A 509 7.74 -24.59 14.79
CA VAL A 509 7.05 -25.49 15.72
C VAL A 509 7.79 -26.82 15.80
N SER A 510 7.72 -27.48 16.95
CA SER A 510 8.40 -28.75 17.18
C SER A 510 7.77 -29.87 16.37
N LEU A 511 6.46 -29.80 16.20
CA LEU A 511 5.65 -30.79 15.50
C LEU A 511 4.48 -30.10 14.80
N ALA A 512 4.24 -30.47 13.54
CA ALA A 512 3.05 -30.03 12.80
C ALA A 512 2.55 -31.13 11.88
N VAL A 513 1.23 -31.21 11.75
CA VAL A 513 0.53 -32.09 10.82
C VAL A 513 -0.38 -31.28 9.90
N PRO A 514 -0.68 -31.77 8.67
CA PRO A 514 -1.70 -31.14 7.83
C PRO A 514 -3.04 -31.08 8.56
N ALA A 515 -3.78 -29.98 8.39
CA ALA A 515 -5.13 -29.87 8.96
C ALA A 515 -6.06 -31.03 8.54
N ALA A 516 -5.86 -31.57 7.32
CA ALA A 516 -6.60 -32.72 6.81
C ALA A 516 -6.27 -34.06 7.50
N ALA A 517 -5.17 -34.12 8.24
CA ALA A 517 -4.79 -35.32 9.00
C ALA A 517 -5.54 -35.44 10.33
N ILE A 518 -6.08 -34.32 10.83
CA ILE A 518 -6.75 -34.24 12.12
C ILE A 518 -8.22 -34.60 11.93
N GLN A 519 -8.71 -35.51 12.77
CA GLN A 519 -10.12 -35.88 12.84
C GLN A 519 -10.62 -35.73 14.28
N THR A 520 -11.92 -35.55 14.43
CA THR A 520 -12.53 -35.50 15.75
C THR A 520 -13.30 -36.80 15.97
N LEU A 521 -12.91 -37.61 16.96
CA LEU A 521 -13.59 -38.81 17.39
C LEU A 521 -14.04 -38.62 18.83
N GLU A 522 -15.28 -38.94 19.13
CA GLU A 522 -15.86 -38.90 20.49
C GLU A 522 -15.63 -37.54 21.24
N GLY A 523 -15.49 -36.44 20.46
CA GLY A 523 -15.29 -35.09 20.98
C GLY A 523 -13.84 -34.70 21.21
N GLU A 524 -12.86 -35.56 20.93
CA GLU A 524 -11.43 -35.27 20.99
C GLU A 524 -10.79 -35.22 19.60
N ASP A 525 -9.80 -34.36 19.43
CA ASP A 525 -9.02 -34.28 18.20
C ASP A 525 -7.99 -35.39 18.18
N VAL A 526 -7.97 -36.20 17.08
CA VAL A 526 -7.10 -37.35 16.93
C VAL A 526 -6.32 -37.29 15.63
N VAL A 527 -5.15 -37.95 15.63
CA VAL A 527 -4.35 -38.23 14.45
C VAL A 527 -4.15 -39.76 14.36
N PHE A 528 -4.37 -40.30 13.19
CA PHE A 528 -4.13 -41.73 12.98
C PHE A 528 -2.66 -42.03 12.83
N VAL A 529 -2.08 -42.75 13.76
CA VAL A 529 -0.68 -43.18 13.78
C VAL A 529 -0.55 -44.64 13.33
N ARG A 530 0.47 -44.92 12.57
CA ARG A 530 0.78 -46.29 12.19
C ARG A 530 1.60 -46.97 13.28
N ASP A 531 1.04 -48.01 13.87
CA ASP A 531 1.69 -48.90 14.82
C ASP A 531 1.79 -50.31 14.20
N GLU A 532 3.01 -50.71 13.83
CA GLU A 532 3.32 -51.96 13.10
C GLU A 532 2.41 -52.18 11.87
N GLU A 533 1.36 -53.03 11.99
CA GLU A 533 0.41 -53.33 10.92
C GLU A 533 -0.99 -52.70 11.13
N ALA A 534 -1.20 -52.01 12.24
CA ALA A 534 -2.46 -51.33 12.57
C ALA A 534 -2.39 -49.82 12.48
N LEU A 535 -3.55 -49.18 12.36
CA LEU A 535 -3.73 -47.73 12.47
C LEU A 535 -4.48 -47.43 13.77
N GLN A 536 -3.89 -46.64 14.61
CA GLN A 536 -4.45 -46.24 15.89
C GLN A 536 -4.81 -44.74 15.89
N ALA A 537 -6.01 -44.41 16.34
CA ALA A 537 -6.39 -43.05 16.61
C ALA A 537 -5.74 -42.58 17.92
N VAL A 538 -4.80 -41.66 17.84
CA VAL A 538 -4.10 -41.10 19.00
C VAL A 538 -4.65 -39.71 19.26
N PRO A 539 -5.19 -39.46 20.47
CA PRO A 539 -5.61 -38.10 20.88
C PRO A 539 -4.45 -37.15 20.86
N VAL A 540 -4.69 -35.93 20.38
CA VAL A 540 -3.66 -34.89 20.26
C VAL A 540 -4.13 -33.56 20.85
N GLU A 541 -3.22 -32.84 21.50
CA GLU A 541 -3.46 -31.45 21.90
C GLU A 541 -2.93 -30.52 20.80
N LEU A 542 -3.84 -29.74 20.22
CA LEU A 542 -3.52 -28.84 19.13
C LEU A 542 -2.98 -27.51 19.64
N GLY A 543 -2.03 -26.95 18.90
CA GLY A 543 -1.47 -25.63 19.13
C GLY A 543 -1.94 -24.60 18.10
N ARG A 544 -1.00 -23.81 17.60
CA ARG A 544 -1.26 -22.78 16.60
C ARG A 544 -1.63 -23.39 15.24
N ARG A 545 -2.56 -22.74 14.56
CA ARG A 545 -3.05 -23.20 13.26
C ARG A 545 -2.58 -22.23 12.17
N SER A 546 -1.92 -22.74 11.16
CA SER A 546 -1.65 -22.09 9.88
C SER A 546 -2.69 -22.55 8.84
N GLN A 547 -2.68 -21.99 7.63
CA GLN A 547 -3.69 -22.31 6.60
C GLN A 547 -3.86 -23.81 6.36
N ASP A 548 -2.76 -24.54 6.16
CA ASP A 548 -2.76 -25.97 5.80
C ASP A 548 -2.20 -26.88 6.89
N TRP A 549 -1.62 -26.33 7.95
CA TRP A 549 -0.91 -27.05 8.98
C TRP A 549 -1.32 -26.62 10.38
N VAL A 550 -1.29 -27.57 11.29
CA VAL A 550 -1.61 -27.36 12.70
C VAL A 550 -0.46 -27.88 13.56
N GLU A 551 -0.03 -27.08 14.51
CA GLU A 551 0.92 -27.49 15.53
C GLU A 551 0.29 -28.56 16.44
N VAL A 552 1.03 -29.60 16.74
CA VAL A 552 0.67 -30.61 17.72
C VAL A 552 1.58 -30.40 18.94
N ARG A 553 0.98 -30.17 20.10
CA ARG A 553 1.70 -29.93 21.36
C ARG A 553 1.95 -31.23 22.12
N GLU A 554 0.95 -32.09 22.17
CA GLU A 554 0.99 -33.37 22.87
C GLU A 554 0.30 -34.46 22.04
N GLY A 555 0.65 -35.74 22.28
CA GLY A 555 0.01 -36.91 21.68
C GLY A 555 0.73 -37.48 20.46
N LEU A 556 1.74 -36.77 19.91
CA LEU A 556 2.51 -37.27 18.76
C LEU A 556 4.00 -37.00 19.00
N GLU A 557 4.86 -37.98 18.67
CA GLU A 557 6.30 -37.86 18.79
C GLU A 557 6.96 -37.62 17.43
N ALA A 558 8.14 -36.96 17.48
CA ALA A 558 8.91 -36.69 16.28
C ALA A 558 9.40 -38.04 15.65
N GLY A 559 9.13 -38.20 14.34
CA GLY A 559 9.49 -39.42 13.58
C GLY A 559 8.37 -40.42 13.48
N MET A 560 7.29 -40.33 14.27
CA MET A 560 6.13 -41.21 14.14
C MET A 560 5.50 -41.10 12.76
N ALA A 561 5.10 -42.23 12.19
CA ALA A 561 4.40 -42.27 10.92
C ALA A 561 2.90 -42.08 11.16
N TYR A 562 2.33 -41.05 10.54
CA TYR A 562 0.92 -40.72 10.68
C TYR A 562 0.24 -40.63 9.30
N VAL A 563 -1.09 -40.75 9.30
CA VAL A 563 -1.92 -40.61 8.10
C VAL A 563 -2.06 -39.13 7.76
N SER A 564 -1.51 -38.73 6.63
CA SER A 564 -1.45 -37.30 6.20
C SER A 564 -2.63 -36.86 5.33
N ASN A 565 -3.29 -37.79 4.66
CA ASN A 565 -4.48 -37.52 3.83
C ASN A 565 -5.45 -38.69 3.87
N ASN A 566 -6.71 -38.41 3.56
CA ASN A 566 -7.83 -39.34 3.61
C ASN A 566 -8.11 -39.99 4.99
N SER A 567 -7.65 -39.33 6.07
CA SER A 567 -7.90 -39.76 7.46
C SER A 567 -9.40 -39.86 7.80
N PHE A 568 -10.24 -39.10 7.09
CA PHE A 568 -11.69 -39.15 7.21
C PHE A 568 -12.26 -40.58 6.94
N LEU A 569 -11.66 -41.33 6.01
CA LEU A 569 -12.11 -42.71 5.73
C LEU A 569 -11.90 -43.64 6.93
N LEU A 570 -10.81 -43.43 7.67
CA LEU A 570 -10.52 -44.21 8.87
C LEU A 570 -11.50 -43.88 10.01
N LYS A 571 -11.84 -42.60 10.15
CA LYS A 571 -12.89 -42.17 11.08
C LYS A 571 -14.21 -42.85 10.77
N ALA A 572 -14.64 -42.87 9.51
CA ALA A 572 -15.89 -43.49 9.10
C ALA A 572 -15.90 -45.00 9.36
N GLU A 573 -14.77 -45.70 9.19
CA GLU A 573 -14.68 -47.16 9.47
C GLU A 573 -14.73 -47.47 10.96
N ILE A 574 -14.10 -46.64 11.83
CA ILE A 574 -14.21 -46.75 13.29
C ILE A 574 -15.65 -46.52 13.73
N GLU A 575 -16.29 -45.43 13.31
CA GLU A 575 -17.68 -45.14 13.67
C GLU A 575 -18.66 -46.25 13.23
N LYS A 576 -18.40 -46.89 12.08
CA LYS A 576 -19.18 -48.02 11.60
C LYS A 576 -18.97 -49.27 12.48
N SER A 577 -17.72 -49.57 12.87
CA SER A 577 -17.42 -50.70 13.74
C SER A 577 -18.04 -50.56 15.12
N THR A 578 -18.00 -49.33 15.70
CA THR A 578 -18.60 -49.02 17.00
C THR A 578 -20.13 -49.14 16.96
N ALA A 579 -20.77 -48.67 15.87
CA ALA A 579 -22.22 -48.82 15.68
C ALA A 579 -22.68 -50.27 15.54
N SER A 580 -21.83 -51.20 15.02
CA SER A 580 -22.17 -52.63 14.89
C SER A 580 -22.06 -53.41 16.21
N HIS A 581 -21.38 -52.89 17.22
CA HIS A 581 -21.25 -53.54 18.54
C HIS A 581 -22.29 -53.07 19.56
N SER A 582 -23.16 -52.12 19.21
CA SER A 582 -24.21 -51.57 20.12
C SER A 582 -25.61 -52.19 19.90
N HIS A 583 -25.73 -53.37 19.28
CA HIS A 583 -27.00 -54.12 19.13
C HIS A 583 -27.04 -55.37 19.97
#